data_3835c78db13caa9a409828b58253a516
#
_entry.id   3835c78db13caa9a409828b58253a516
#
_cell.length_a   1.000
_cell.length_b   1.000
_cell.length_c   1.000
_cell.angle_alpha   90.00
_cell.angle_beta   90.00
_cell.angle_gamma   90.00
#
_symmetry.space_group_name_H-M   'P 1'
#
loop_
_entity.id
_entity.type
_entity.pdbx_description
1 polymer ?
#
loop_
_entity_poly.entity_id
_entity_poly.type
_entity_poly.pdbx_seq_one_letter_code
_entity_poly.pdbx_strand_id
1 'polypeptide(L)'
;IPTLVMQIQKCSKLYTAECKMHKIVTHDDKVSLHGKFMETDYNIDLPVGSRKVAIPMDATIKAYIDFSSFSEASILRNGDKLNVVLPDPKVQLTSTSINHEEVKQFVALTRSRFTDEELTNYEQQGRKAIIADIPQTNIVEQARESAARILIPMFVQMGFKEADITVSFRKDFNKNNIGLL
;
A
#
# COMPACT_ATOMS: atom_id res chain seq x y z
N ILE A 1 -16.86 -29.30 -8.24
CA ILE A 1 -16.44 -27.91 -8.59
C ILE A 1 -17.49 -26.86 -8.18
N PRO A 2 -18.81 -26.96 -8.49
CA PRO A 2 -19.79 -25.96 -8.10
C PRO A 2 -19.80 -25.66 -6.59
N THR A 3 -19.73 -26.71 -5.77
CA THR A 3 -19.73 -26.58 -4.29
C THR A 3 -18.52 -25.79 -3.79
N LEU A 4 -17.34 -25.98 -4.39
CA LEU A 4 -16.12 -25.25 -4.03
C LEU A 4 -16.21 -23.79 -4.45
N VAL A 5 -16.68 -23.51 -5.67
CA VAL A 5 -16.89 -22.14 -6.15
C VAL A 5 -17.79 -21.40 -5.16
N MET A 6 -18.90 -22.02 -4.74
CA MET A 6 -19.78 -21.44 -3.71
C MET A 6 -19.09 -21.23 -2.37
N GLN A 7 -18.22 -22.13 -1.93
CA GLN A 7 -17.49 -21.97 -0.67
C GLN A 7 -16.47 -20.82 -0.76
N ILE A 8 -15.73 -20.72 -1.87
CA ILE A 8 -14.77 -19.64 -2.12
C ILE A 8 -15.50 -18.31 -2.21
N GLN A 9 -16.62 -18.22 -2.94
CA GLN A 9 -17.43 -17.01 -3.04
C GLN A 9 -17.96 -16.52 -1.69
N LYS A 10 -18.31 -17.44 -0.78
CA LYS A 10 -18.72 -17.08 0.60
C LYS A 10 -17.60 -16.42 1.40
N CYS A 11 -16.34 -16.72 1.07
CA CYS A 11 -15.17 -16.05 1.63
C CYS A 11 -14.85 -14.78 0.87
N SER A 12 -15.73 -13.81 0.78
CA SER A 12 -15.62 -12.63 -0.09
C SER A 12 -14.21 -12.03 -0.25
N LYS A 13 -13.39 -12.09 0.80
CA LYS A 13 -11.99 -11.63 0.82
C LYS A 13 -11.11 -12.64 1.52
N LEU A 14 -9.97 -12.98 0.92
CA LEU A 14 -8.92 -13.78 1.52
C LEU A 14 -7.70 -12.91 1.75
N TYR A 15 -7.42 -12.57 3.01
CA TYR A 15 -6.20 -11.84 3.38
C TYR A 15 -5.00 -12.79 3.32
N THR A 16 -4.01 -12.44 2.53
CA THR A 16 -2.89 -13.33 2.19
C THR A 16 -1.53 -12.78 2.53
N ALA A 17 -1.41 -11.47 2.75
CA ALA A 17 -0.16 -10.85 3.19
C ALA A 17 -0.43 -9.61 4.06
N GLU A 18 0.50 -9.32 4.96
CA GLU A 18 0.56 -8.11 5.77
C GLU A 18 1.99 -7.57 5.77
N CYS A 19 2.13 -6.26 5.65
CA CYS A 19 3.41 -5.57 5.73
C CYS A 19 3.29 -4.37 6.66
N LYS A 20 4.32 -4.16 7.48
CA LYS A 20 4.48 -2.94 8.27
C LYS A 20 5.53 -2.05 7.61
N MET A 21 5.20 -0.79 7.44
CA MET A 21 6.07 0.22 6.86
C MET A 21 6.36 1.28 7.90
N HIS A 22 7.62 1.68 7.99
CA HIS A 22 8.06 2.83 8.76
C HIS A 22 8.57 3.90 7.80
N LYS A 23 8.07 5.13 7.93
CA LYS A 23 8.48 6.26 7.09
C LYS A 23 8.68 7.50 7.94
N ILE A 24 9.79 8.20 7.71
CA ILE A 24 10.01 9.51 8.31
C ILE A 24 9.65 10.57 7.27
N VAL A 25 8.63 11.35 7.56
CA VAL A 25 8.24 12.49 6.74
C VAL A 25 8.99 13.72 7.22
N THR A 26 9.75 14.34 6.32
CA THR A 26 10.52 15.55 6.63
C THR A 26 9.98 16.72 5.83
N HIS A 27 9.89 17.88 6.48
CA HIS A 27 9.58 19.13 5.82
C HIS A 27 10.58 20.20 6.24
N ASP A 28 11.09 20.95 5.26
CA ASP A 28 12.02 22.07 5.45
C ASP A 28 11.35 23.33 4.92
N ASP A 29 10.93 24.20 5.84
CA ASP A 29 10.28 25.47 5.52
C ASP A 29 11.32 26.59 5.64
N LYS A 30 11.71 27.11 4.49
CA LYS A 30 12.70 28.19 4.35
C LYS A 30 12.00 29.49 3.99
N VAL A 31 12.53 30.59 4.51
CA VAL A 31 12.13 31.92 4.05
C VAL A 31 12.95 32.28 2.82
N SER A 32 12.29 32.51 1.70
CA SER A 32 12.93 32.96 0.47
C SER A 32 12.41 34.33 0.06
N LEU A 33 13.31 35.18 -0.40
CA LEU A 33 13.00 36.45 -1.02
C LEU A 33 12.88 36.28 -2.53
N HIS A 34 11.68 36.55 -3.05
CA HIS A 34 11.42 36.58 -4.47
C HIS A 34 11.31 38.01 -4.94
N GLY A 35 11.95 38.34 -6.04
CA GLY A 35 11.85 39.68 -6.63
C GLY A 35 12.31 39.71 -8.08
N LYS A 36 12.04 40.88 -8.71
CA LYS A 36 12.54 41.18 -10.04
C LYS A 36 13.48 42.36 -9.95
N PHE A 37 14.68 42.21 -10.51
CA PHE A 37 15.62 43.32 -10.67
C PHE A 37 16.11 43.31 -12.11
N MET A 38 15.91 44.44 -12.82
CA MET A 38 16.30 44.63 -14.23
C MET A 38 15.89 43.44 -15.15
N GLU A 39 14.62 43.03 -15.09
CA GLU A 39 14.02 41.93 -15.85
C GLU A 39 14.53 40.54 -15.48
N THR A 40 15.40 40.40 -14.48
CA THR A 40 15.88 39.12 -13.98
C THR A 40 15.16 38.74 -12.69
N ASP A 41 14.51 37.55 -12.65
CA ASP A 41 13.90 37.01 -11.43
C ASP A 41 15.02 36.49 -10.51
N TYR A 42 14.95 36.85 -9.22
CA TYR A 42 15.85 36.28 -8.21
C TYR A 42 15.04 35.60 -7.11
N ASN A 43 15.64 34.51 -6.61
CA ASN A 43 15.15 33.77 -5.46
C ASN A 43 16.33 33.55 -4.52
N ILE A 44 16.30 34.15 -3.36
CA ILE A 44 17.35 34.05 -2.35
C ILE A 44 16.79 33.39 -1.12
N ASP A 45 17.27 32.19 -0.79
CA ASP A 45 16.97 31.53 0.45
C ASP A 45 17.69 32.22 1.62
N LEU A 46 16.93 32.73 2.57
CA LEU A 46 17.50 33.36 3.76
C LEU A 46 17.86 32.29 4.78
N PRO A 47 19.09 32.28 5.30
CA PRO A 47 19.52 31.29 6.30
C PRO A 47 18.87 31.52 7.67
N VAL A 48 18.21 32.66 7.85
CA VAL A 48 17.50 33.04 9.08
C VAL A 48 16.01 32.72 8.93
N GLY A 49 15.43 32.04 9.91
CA GLY A 49 14.01 31.74 9.94
C GLY A 49 13.59 30.41 9.31
N SER A 50 14.50 29.45 9.15
CA SER A 50 14.14 28.10 8.74
C SER A 50 13.41 27.34 9.86
N ARG A 51 12.45 26.52 9.45
CA ARG A 51 11.79 25.53 10.32
C ARG A 51 11.89 24.17 9.66
N LYS A 52 12.19 23.15 10.45
CA LYS A 52 12.25 21.76 9.99
C LYS A 52 11.43 20.88 10.91
N VAL A 53 10.74 19.94 10.34
CA VAL A 53 10.04 18.89 11.10
C VAL A 53 10.34 17.53 10.53
N ALA A 54 10.49 16.55 11.41
CA ALA A 54 10.58 15.14 11.07
C ALA A 54 9.50 14.39 11.84
N ILE A 55 8.61 13.72 11.12
CA ILE A 55 7.46 13.01 11.65
C ILE A 55 7.63 11.52 11.32
N PRO A 56 7.97 10.67 12.30
CA PRO A 56 7.99 9.23 12.10
C PRO A 56 6.56 8.70 12.05
N MET A 57 6.27 7.90 11.03
CA MET A 57 4.98 7.30 10.78
C MET A 57 5.12 5.79 10.58
N ASP A 58 4.28 5.04 11.28
CA ASP A 58 4.11 3.61 11.08
C ASP A 58 2.80 3.35 10.33
N ALA A 59 2.85 2.43 9.38
CA ALA A 59 1.69 2.04 8.61
C ALA A 59 1.61 0.52 8.53
N THR A 60 0.39 0.00 8.57
CA THR A 60 0.10 -1.41 8.29
C THR A 60 -0.69 -1.50 7.01
N ILE A 61 -0.18 -2.27 6.06
CA ILE A 61 -0.85 -2.60 4.80
C ILE A 61 -1.16 -4.09 4.76
N LYS A 62 -2.35 -4.42 4.27
CA LYS A 62 -2.80 -5.81 4.08
C LYS A 62 -3.17 -6.03 2.63
N ALA A 63 -2.78 -7.17 2.09
CA ALA A 63 -3.19 -7.61 0.77
C ALA A 63 -4.22 -8.74 0.87
N TYR A 64 -5.19 -8.72 -0.01
CA TYR A 64 -6.25 -9.73 -0.07
C TYR A 64 -6.66 -10.02 -1.52
N ILE A 65 -7.15 -11.23 -1.74
CA ILE A 65 -7.84 -11.62 -2.97
C ILE A 65 -9.33 -11.36 -2.79
N ASP A 66 -9.93 -10.66 -3.74
CA ASP A 66 -11.37 -10.41 -3.78
C ASP A 66 -12.04 -11.48 -4.65
N PHE A 67 -12.80 -12.35 -4.01
CA PHE A 67 -13.51 -13.43 -4.70
C PHE A 67 -14.89 -13.07 -5.22
N SER A 68 -15.30 -11.80 -5.16
CA SER A 68 -16.64 -11.38 -5.63
C SER A 68 -16.90 -11.73 -7.09
N SER A 69 -15.86 -11.73 -7.93
CA SER A 69 -15.92 -12.11 -9.34
C SER A 69 -15.48 -13.55 -9.64
N PHE A 70 -15.16 -14.34 -8.61
CA PHE A 70 -14.75 -15.72 -8.78
C PHE A 70 -15.94 -16.58 -9.20
N SER A 71 -15.79 -17.38 -10.22
CA SER A 71 -16.85 -18.22 -10.78
C SER A 71 -16.27 -19.53 -11.34
N GLU A 72 -17.12 -20.40 -11.85
CA GLU A 72 -16.65 -21.62 -12.53
C GLU A 72 -15.76 -21.31 -13.74
N ALA A 73 -15.97 -20.17 -14.41
CA ALA A 73 -15.11 -19.70 -15.49
C ALA A 73 -13.67 -19.35 -15.03
N SER A 74 -13.47 -19.15 -13.73
CA SER A 74 -12.14 -18.94 -13.14
C SER A 74 -11.34 -20.24 -12.98
N ILE A 75 -11.98 -21.39 -13.24
CA ILE A 75 -11.39 -22.72 -13.11
C ILE A 75 -11.36 -23.38 -14.47
N LEU A 76 -10.18 -23.48 -15.07
CA LEU A 76 -9.96 -24.11 -16.36
C LEU A 76 -9.48 -25.54 -16.14
N ARG A 77 -10.29 -26.51 -16.56
CA ARG A 77 -9.95 -27.93 -16.47
C ARG A 77 -9.56 -28.48 -17.84
N ASN A 78 -8.42 -29.14 -17.91
CA ASN A 78 -7.98 -29.87 -19.10
C ASN A 78 -7.52 -31.26 -18.69
N GLY A 79 -8.42 -32.27 -18.85
CA GLY A 79 -8.22 -33.61 -18.35
C GLY A 79 -8.09 -33.60 -16.81
N ASP A 80 -6.94 -34.09 -16.33
CA ASP A 80 -6.62 -34.12 -14.89
C ASP A 80 -6.02 -32.80 -14.40
N LYS A 81 -5.59 -31.89 -15.29
CA LYS A 81 -4.99 -30.60 -14.94
C LYS A 81 -6.03 -29.57 -14.64
N LEU A 82 -5.77 -28.81 -13.60
CA LEU A 82 -6.61 -27.72 -13.11
C LEU A 82 -5.82 -26.42 -13.09
N ASN A 83 -6.27 -25.42 -13.83
CA ASN A 83 -5.73 -24.06 -13.74
C ASN A 83 -6.76 -23.13 -13.12
N VAL A 84 -6.43 -22.55 -11.98
CA VAL A 84 -7.27 -21.59 -11.24
C VAL A 84 -6.75 -20.18 -11.50
N VAL A 85 -7.55 -19.38 -12.18
CA VAL A 85 -7.20 -17.99 -12.54
C VAL A 85 -7.82 -17.03 -11.54
N LEU A 86 -6.99 -16.36 -10.75
CA LEU A 86 -7.41 -15.42 -9.73
C LEU A 86 -7.26 -13.96 -10.23
N PRO A 87 -8.08 -13.02 -9.72
CA PRO A 87 -7.78 -11.61 -9.85
C PRO A 87 -6.49 -11.27 -9.09
N ASP A 88 -5.84 -10.19 -9.48
CA ASP A 88 -4.68 -9.71 -8.72
C ASP A 88 -5.09 -9.26 -7.30
N PRO A 89 -4.17 -9.36 -6.34
CA PRO A 89 -4.40 -8.89 -4.99
C PRO A 89 -4.80 -7.41 -4.98
N LYS A 90 -5.72 -7.07 -4.09
CA LYS A 90 -5.96 -5.70 -3.66
C LYS A 90 -5.16 -5.43 -2.40
N VAL A 91 -4.64 -4.22 -2.28
CA VAL A 91 -3.86 -3.77 -1.12
C VAL A 91 -4.63 -2.69 -0.39
N GLN A 92 -4.67 -2.78 0.93
CA GLN A 92 -5.41 -1.87 1.79
C GLN A 92 -4.50 -1.33 2.88
N LEU A 93 -4.44 0.01 2.99
CA LEU A 93 -3.84 0.68 4.13
C LEU A 93 -4.83 0.62 5.30
N THR A 94 -4.55 -0.24 6.28
CA THR A 94 -5.48 -0.53 7.38
C THR A 94 -5.27 0.37 8.58
N SER A 95 -4.04 0.82 8.82
CA SER A 95 -3.73 1.76 9.89
C SER A 95 -2.52 2.62 9.57
N THR A 96 -2.54 3.83 10.09
CA THR A 96 -1.37 4.70 10.21
C THR A 96 -1.31 5.22 11.64
N SER A 97 -0.14 5.26 12.21
CA SER A 97 0.11 5.85 13.53
C SER A 97 1.35 6.72 13.48
N ILE A 98 1.35 7.75 14.31
CA ILE A 98 2.47 8.67 14.47
C ILE A 98 2.92 8.57 15.90
N ASN A 99 4.22 8.40 16.09
CA ASN A 99 4.80 8.55 17.40
C ASN A 99 5.05 10.04 17.67
N HIS A 100 4.07 10.70 18.29
CA HIS A 100 4.15 12.13 18.61
C HIS A 100 5.32 12.49 19.51
N GLU A 101 5.79 11.57 20.34
CA GLU A 101 6.96 11.78 21.22
C GLU A 101 8.27 11.85 20.42
N GLU A 102 8.31 11.20 19.26
CA GLU A 102 9.46 11.18 18.37
C GLU A 102 9.43 12.27 17.30
N VAL A 103 8.36 13.07 17.21
CA VAL A 103 8.29 14.22 16.29
C VAL A 103 9.34 15.25 16.70
N LYS A 104 10.31 15.47 15.81
CA LYS A 104 11.39 16.43 16.02
C LYS A 104 11.14 17.70 15.21
N GLN A 105 11.20 18.84 15.89
CA GLN A 105 11.07 20.15 15.26
C GLN A 105 12.33 20.98 15.55
N PHE A 106 12.88 21.56 14.49
CA PHE A 106 13.87 22.62 14.58
C PHE A 106 13.21 23.91 14.14
N VAL A 107 13.23 24.92 15.00
CA VAL A 107 12.58 26.23 14.75
C VAL A 107 13.57 27.32 15.07
N ALA A 108 13.89 28.17 14.10
CA ALA A 108 14.75 29.31 14.32
C ALA A 108 14.11 30.31 15.29
N LEU A 109 14.92 31.06 16.03
CA LEU A 109 14.48 31.98 17.06
C LEU A 109 13.50 33.07 16.55
N THR A 110 13.51 33.35 15.26
CA THR A 110 12.65 34.33 14.58
C THR A 110 11.32 33.80 14.10
N ARG A 111 11.04 32.51 14.31
CA ARG A 111 9.87 31.82 13.79
C ARG A 111 9.05 31.16 14.90
N SER A 112 7.74 31.03 14.69
CA SER A 112 6.86 30.23 15.53
C SER A 112 7.03 28.73 15.25
N ARG A 113 6.71 27.90 16.23
CA ARG A 113 6.61 26.43 16.03
C ARG A 113 5.55 26.10 15.00
N PHE A 114 5.63 24.86 14.46
CA PHE A 114 4.58 24.35 13.59
C PHE A 114 3.27 24.25 14.37
N THR A 115 2.18 24.69 13.73
CA THR A 115 0.83 24.55 14.27
C THR A 115 0.33 23.11 14.12
N ASP A 116 -0.68 22.74 14.87
CA ASP A 116 -1.31 21.41 14.74
C ASP A 116 -1.90 21.20 13.35
N GLU A 117 -2.41 22.25 12.71
CA GLU A 117 -2.92 22.20 11.33
C GLU A 117 -1.80 21.90 10.32
N GLU A 118 -0.64 22.57 10.45
CA GLU A 118 0.54 22.31 9.60
C GLU A 118 1.02 20.86 9.79
N LEU A 119 1.12 20.38 11.03
CA LEU A 119 1.53 19.00 11.33
C LEU A 119 0.55 17.99 10.73
N THR A 120 -0.75 18.21 10.88
CA THR A 120 -1.80 17.37 10.29
C THR A 120 -1.66 17.31 8.77
N ASN A 121 -1.35 18.41 8.12
CA ASN A 121 -1.14 18.46 6.67
C ASN A 121 0.09 17.62 6.27
N TYR A 122 1.19 17.70 7.00
CA TYR A 122 2.37 16.87 6.73
C TYR A 122 2.12 15.37 6.98
N GLU A 123 1.31 15.04 7.98
CA GLU A 123 0.85 13.67 8.21
C GLU A 123 0.07 13.13 7.01
N GLN A 124 -0.85 13.91 6.45
CA GLN A 124 -1.59 13.54 5.25
C GLN A 124 -0.67 13.36 4.04
N GLN A 125 0.34 14.21 3.88
CA GLN A 125 1.35 14.07 2.84
C GLN A 125 2.16 12.78 3.03
N GLY A 126 2.52 12.45 4.27
CA GLY A 126 3.21 11.21 4.62
C GLY A 126 2.38 9.98 4.30
N ARG A 127 1.09 9.99 4.61
CA ARG A 127 0.15 8.93 4.25
C ARG A 127 0.07 8.72 2.73
N LYS A 128 -0.02 9.82 1.96
CA LYS A 128 0.01 9.74 0.49
C LYS A 128 1.33 9.16 -0.03
N ALA A 129 2.45 9.55 0.59
CA ALA A 129 3.76 9.03 0.23
C ALA A 129 3.90 7.52 0.53
N ILE A 130 3.37 7.05 1.66
CA ILE A 130 3.32 5.61 1.98
C ILE A 130 2.53 4.85 0.90
N ILE A 131 1.37 5.36 0.51
CA ILE A 131 0.53 4.76 -0.54
C ILE A 131 1.29 4.70 -1.87
N ALA A 132 2.03 5.75 -2.21
CA ALA A 132 2.84 5.80 -3.44
C ALA A 132 3.99 4.79 -3.43
N ASP A 133 4.48 4.41 -2.26
CA ASP A 133 5.56 3.43 -2.11
C ASP A 133 5.06 1.97 -2.13
N ILE A 134 3.77 1.72 -1.93
CA ILE A 134 3.20 0.36 -1.93
C ILE A 134 3.58 -0.47 -3.16
N PRO A 135 3.54 0.05 -4.41
CA PRO A 135 3.94 -0.72 -5.59
C PRO A 135 5.41 -1.15 -5.60
N GLN A 136 6.27 -0.48 -4.82
CA GLN A 136 7.69 -0.82 -4.69
C GLN A 136 7.94 -1.89 -3.62
N THR A 137 6.93 -2.19 -2.81
CA THR A 137 7.00 -3.28 -1.84
C THR A 137 6.73 -4.62 -2.53
N ASN A 138 7.24 -5.71 -1.95
CA ASN A 138 6.98 -7.05 -2.48
C ASN A 138 5.63 -7.65 -2.01
N ILE A 139 4.73 -6.83 -1.46
CA ILE A 139 3.49 -7.32 -0.83
C ILE A 139 2.55 -8.01 -1.82
N VAL A 140 2.50 -7.53 -3.06
CA VAL A 140 1.63 -8.10 -4.11
C VAL A 140 2.10 -9.51 -4.47
N GLU A 141 3.40 -9.70 -4.67
CA GLU A 141 3.96 -11.02 -4.99
C GLU A 141 3.82 -11.99 -3.81
N GLN A 142 4.14 -11.53 -2.60
CA GLN A 142 3.90 -12.31 -1.39
C GLN A 142 2.43 -12.71 -1.22
N ALA A 143 1.50 -11.83 -1.58
CA ALA A 143 0.08 -12.12 -1.54
C ALA A 143 -0.32 -13.19 -2.56
N ARG A 144 0.23 -13.14 -3.78
CA ARG A 144 0.02 -14.16 -4.82
C ARG A 144 0.52 -15.53 -4.36
N GLU A 145 1.76 -15.59 -3.88
CA GLU A 145 2.36 -16.85 -3.39
C GLU A 145 1.57 -17.43 -2.21
N SER A 146 1.15 -16.58 -1.27
CA SER A 146 0.38 -17.01 -0.11
C SER A 146 -1.02 -17.50 -0.50
N ALA A 147 -1.68 -16.84 -1.46
CA ALA A 147 -2.97 -17.29 -1.99
C ALA A 147 -2.87 -18.68 -2.63
N ALA A 148 -1.85 -18.91 -3.46
CA ALA A 148 -1.60 -20.23 -4.06
C ALA A 148 -1.38 -21.30 -2.99
N ARG A 149 -0.56 -21.00 -1.98
CA ARG A 149 -0.25 -21.90 -0.86
C ARG A 149 -1.48 -22.27 -0.03
N ILE A 150 -2.46 -21.37 0.07
CA ILE A 150 -3.73 -21.63 0.78
C ILE A 150 -4.69 -22.44 -0.09
N LEU A 151 -4.80 -22.10 -1.38
CA LEU A 151 -5.81 -22.69 -2.26
C LEU A 151 -5.44 -24.08 -2.78
N ILE A 152 -4.16 -24.34 -3.08
CA ILE A 152 -3.73 -25.65 -3.61
C ILE A 152 -4.16 -26.82 -2.70
N PRO A 153 -3.94 -26.78 -1.36
CA PRO A 153 -4.40 -27.86 -0.48
C PRO A 153 -5.92 -28.08 -0.50
N MET A 154 -6.70 -27.03 -0.72
CA MET A 154 -8.17 -27.16 -0.82
C MET A 154 -8.57 -27.99 -2.04
N PHE A 155 -7.91 -27.80 -3.17
CA PHE A 155 -8.14 -28.60 -4.37
C PHE A 155 -7.62 -30.03 -4.23
N VAL A 156 -6.50 -30.24 -3.51
CA VAL A 156 -5.99 -31.58 -3.19
C VAL A 156 -6.99 -32.38 -2.36
N GLN A 157 -7.64 -31.74 -1.37
CA GLN A 157 -8.69 -32.38 -0.57
C GLN A 157 -9.91 -32.80 -1.41
N MET A 158 -10.11 -32.20 -2.57
CA MET A 158 -11.17 -32.56 -3.51
C MET A 158 -10.77 -33.68 -4.46
N GLY A 159 -9.58 -34.25 -4.33
CA GLY A 159 -9.10 -35.39 -5.11
C GLY A 159 -8.23 -35.03 -6.30
N PHE A 160 -7.83 -33.76 -6.48
CA PHE A 160 -6.83 -33.37 -7.47
C PHE A 160 -5.42 -33.65 -6.95
N LYS A 161 -4.50 -34.03 -7.82
CA LYS A 161 -3.09 -34.17 -7.46
C LYS A 161 -2.45 -32.78 -7.44
N GLU A 162 -1.62 -32.50 -6.45
CA GLU A 162 -0.94 -31.21 -6.31
C GLU A 162 -0.17 -30.81 -7.58
N ALA A 163 0.51 -31.75 -8.22
CA ALA A 163 1.28 -31.55 -9.45
C ALA A 163 0.41 -31.13 -10.66
N ASP A 164 -0.90 -31.39 -10.60
CA ASP A 164 -1.84 -31.07 -11.67
C ASP A 164 -2.58 -29.74 -11.43
N ILE A 165 -2.33 -29.08 -10.28
CA ILE A 165 -2.97 -27.81 -9.91
C ILE A 165 -2.01 -26.65 -10.19
N THR A 166 -2.49 -25.69 -10.96
CA THR A 166 -1.81 -24.39 -11.18
C THR A 166 -2.70 -23.27 -10.72
N VAL A 167 -2.16 -22.36 -9.90
CA VAL A 167 -2.81 -21.09 -9.53
C VAL A 167 -2.10 -19.98 -10.27
N SER A 168 -2.84 -19.25 -11.08
CA SER A 168 -2.34 -18.13 -11.86
C SER A 168 -3.11 -16.84 -11.54
N PHE A 169 -2.50 -15.69 -11.83
CA PHE A 169 -3.06 -14.37 -11.57
C PHE A 169 -3.14 -13.57 -12.86
N ARG A 170 -4.12 -12.66 -12.94
CA ARG A 170 -4.33 -11.81 -14.13
C ARG A 170 -3.18 -10.83 -14.36
N LYS A 171 -2.41 -10.49 -13.31
CA LYS A 171 -1.27 -9.55 -13.36
C LYS A 171 -1.64 -8.16 -13.89
N ASP A 172 -2.77 -7.64 -13.42
CA ASP A 172 -3.32 -6.34 -13.78
C ASP A 172 -3.28 -5.32 -12.62
N PHE A 173 -2.39 -5.56 -11.63
CA PHE A 173 -2.23 -4.68 -10.46
C PHE A 173 -1.88 -3.25 -10.89
N ASN A 174 -2.68 -2.30 -10.41
CA ASN A 174 -2.50 -0.88 -10.66
C ASN A 174 -2.98 -0.05 -9.46
N LYS A 175 -2.95 1.27 -9.56
CA LYS A 175 -3.35 2.18 -8.47
C LYS A 175 -4.78 1.96 -7.97
N ASN A 176 -5.69 1.46 -8.80
CA ASN A 176 -7.08 1.18 -8.41
C ASN A 176 -7.19 -0.04 -7.49
N ASN A 177 -6.13 -0.86 -7.39
CA ASN A 177 -6.04 -1.99 -6.49
C ASN A 177 -5.61 -1.58 -5.07
N ILE A 178 -5.30 -0.29 -4.84
CA ILE A 178 -4.88 0.26 -3.55
C ILE A 178 -6.04 1.02 -2.95
N GLY A 179 -6.55 0.54 -1.81
CA GLY A 179 -7.66 1.12 -1.07
C GLY A 179 -7.21 1.72 0.26
N LEU A 180 -8.02 2.64 0.75
CA LEU A 180 -7.95 3.18 2.11
C LEU A 180 -9.15 2.66 2.89
N LEU A 181 -8.92 2.29 4.15
CA LEU A 181 -10.00 2.12 5.13
C LEU A 181 -10.41 3.47 5.70
#